data_558f517ecf0044a1529c8a09604430aa
#
_entry.id   558f517ecf0044a1529c8a09604430aa
#
_cell.length_a   1.000
_cell.length_b   1.000
_cell.length_c   1.000
_cell.angle_alpha   90.00
_cell.angle_beta   90.00
_cell.angle_gamma   90.00
#
_symmetry.space_group_name_H-M   'P 1'
#
loop_
_entity.id
_entity.type
_entity.pdbx_description
1 polymer ?
#
loop_
_entity_poly.entity_id
_entity_poly.type
_entity_poly.pdbx_seq_one_letter_code
_entity_poly.pdbx_strand_id
1 'polypeptide(L)'
;MADTKKNCKEWISCIPDKMDKFTQEFAGNNHLLLDYTMASLNDLERWILSHYQDANELLDDSSMLDYLTIYIGETFRGYLGGEWSIDLRDNENAPYPVLLLMDTANKGETQFSPMALATDCVGADKGNYLSGILFGHISSKIKTVDKLVEFMEKECYNFDSFSIGKYRALEGLFLDRDGSGFIYGYEERGHRDIIKHFDNEEAAVSYVLEQISKGEVDDSHLAAFTMDEEEILEAEKKLKEMFIPFIRNDVPGYSLDGKTAYRIFVFGKNIKYLRD
;
A
#
# COMPACT_ATOMS: atom_id res chain seq x y z
N MET A 1 8.70 23.21 28.32
CA MET A 1 7.93 21.95 28.40
C MET A 1 6.41 22.14 28.38
N ALA A 2 5.80 23.03 29.16
CA ALA A 2 4.34 23.23 29.14
C ALA A 2 3.87 23.82 27.81
N ASP A 3 4.56 24.83 27.27
CA ASP A 3 4.26 25.45 25.97
C ASP A 3 4.43 24.46 24.81
N THR A 4 5.46 23.64 24.84
CA THR A 4 5.73 22.64 23.79
C THR A 4 4.64 21.58 23.71
N LYS A 5 4.15 21.10 24.87
CA LYS A 5 3.00 20.16 24.93
C LYS A 5 1.70 20.80 24.49
N LYS A 6 1.51 22.10 24.74
CA LYS A 6 0.33 22.82 24.28
C LYS A 6 0.35 22.97 22.77
N ASN A 7 1.48 23.39 22.19
CA ASN A 7 1.67 23.52 20.75
C ASN A 7 1.45 22.18 20.01
N CYS A 8 1.89 21.03 20.59
CA CYS A 8 1.64 19.70 20.04
C CYS A 8 0.15 19.37 20.00
N LYS A 9 -0.59 19.63 21.08
CA LYS A 9 -2.03 19.35 21.10
C LYS A 9 -2.78 20.20 20.08
N GLU A 10 -2.39 21.48 19.93
CA GLU A 10 -2.94 22.36 18.94
C GLU A 10 -2.62 21.86 17.51
N TRP A 11 -1.40 21.43 17.25
CA TRP A 11 -1.00 20.85 15.96
C TRP A 11 -1.79 19.56 15.66
N ILE A 12 -1.91 18.63 16.63
CA ILE A 12 -2.72 17.40 16.46
C ILE A 12 -4.18 17.72 16.18
N SER A 13 -4.75 18.76 16.84
CA SER A 13 -6.14 19.14 16.61
C SER A 13 -6.43 19.70 15.21
N CYS A 14 -5.40 20.19 14.51
CA CYS A 14 -5.51 20.67 13.14
C CYS A 14 -5.33 19.57 12.07
N ILE A 15 -4.94 18.35 12.45
CA ILE A 15 -4.70 17.25 11.50
C ILE A 15 -5.91 16.98 10.60
N PRO A 16 -7.15 16.84 11.10
CA PRO A 16 -8.30 16.57 10.24
C PRO A 16 -8.49 17.62 9.16
N ASP A 17 -8.53 18.90 9.54
CA ASP A 17 -8.75 20.00 8.60
C ASP A 17 -7.64 20.12 7.54
N LYS A 18 -6.38 19.85 7.94
CA LYS A 18 -5.26 19.85 7.02
C LYS A 18 -5.36 18.67 6.04
N MET A 19 -5.71 17.48 6.54
CA MET A 19 -5.83 16.31 5.69
C MET A 19 -7.00 16.40 4.72
N ASP A 20 -8.13 16.99 5.12
CA ASP A 20 -9.24 17.23 4.21
C ASP A 20 -8.81 18.12 3.02
N LYS A 21 -8.05 19.17 3.28
CA LYS A 21 -7.50 20.01 2.20
C LYS A 21 -6.47 19.26 1.36
N PHE A 22 -5.58 18.53 1.98
CA PHE A 22 -4.51 17.82 1.28
C PHE A 22 -5.05 16.71 0.39
N THR A 23 -5.97 15.88 0.91
CA THR A 23 -6.52 14.74 0.16
C THR A 23 -7.60 15.13 -0.86
N GLN A 24 -8.17 16.32 -0.77
CA GLN A 24 -9.17 16.80 -1.72
C GLN A 24 -8.61 17.86 -2.68
N GLU A 25 -8.15 19.00 -2.16
CA GLU A 25 -7.73 20.12 -3.01
C GLU A 25 -6.35 19.85 -3.66
N PHE A 26 -5.34 19.52 -2.83
CA PHE A 26 -4.00 19.27 -3.36
C PHE A 26 -3.98 18.01 -4.23
N ALA A 27 -4.55 16.91 -3.76
CA ALA A 27 -4.59 15.65 -4.50
C ALA A 27 -5.35 15.81 -5.83
N GLY A 28 -6.51 16.48 -5.82
CA GLY A 28 -7.28 16.76 -7.03
C GLY A 28 -6.50 17.59 -8.06
N ASN A 29 -5.79 18.64 -7.62
CA ASN A 29 -4.99 19.50 -8.49
C ASN A 29 -3.77 18.77 -9.08
N ASN A 30 -3.27 17.74 -8.42
CA ASN A 30 -2.09 16.96 -8.85
C ASN A 30 -2.45 15.58 -9.42
N HIS A 31 -3.74 15.29 -9.62
CA HIS A 31 -4.24 14.01 -10.15
C HIS A 31 -3.78 12.79 -9.33
N LEU A 32 -3.79 12.92 -8.00
CA LEU A 32 -3.41 11.88 -7.06
C LEU A 32 -4.63 11.31 -6.35
N LEU A 33 -4.64 10.01 -6.10
CA LEU A 33 -5.58 9.36 -5.18
C LEU A 33 -4.89 9.18 -3.83
N LEU A 34 -5.12 10.10 -2.89
CA LEU A 34 -4.55 10.06 -1.54
C LEU A 34 -5.56 9.45 -0.55
N ASP A 35 -5.58 8.13 -0.44
CA ASP A 35 -6.55 7.32 0.29
C ASP A 35 -5.94 6.55 1.48
N TYR A 36 -4.75 6.93 1.93
CA TYR A 36 -4.01 6.29 3.03
C TYR A 36 -3.68 4.81 2.78
N THR A 37 -3.53 4.40 1.53
CA THR A 37 -3.04 3.06 1.16
C THR A 37 -1.52 3.07 0.93
N MET A 38 -0.91 1.87 0.82
CA MET A 38 0.50 1.75 0.41
C MET A 38 0.69 2.24 -1.04
N ALA A 39 -0.29 2.04 -1.90
CA ALA A 39 -0.26 2.54 -3.28
C ALA A 39 -0.22 4.07 -3.32
N SER A 40 -1.06 4.73 -2.50
CA SER A 40 -1.08 6.20 -2.43
C SER A 40 0.22 6.80 -1.86
N LEU A 41 0.95 6.06 -1.01
CA LEU A 41 2.31 6.47 -0.60
C LEU A 41 3.29 6.45 -1.77
N ASN A 42 3.19 5.48 -2.68
CA ASN A 42 4.03 5.43 -3.87
C ASN A 42 3.71 6.57 -4.85
N ASP A 43 2.42 6.90 -5.01
CA ASP A 43 2.01 8.03 -5.85
C ASP A 43 2.51 9.35 -5.26
N LEU A 44 2.37 9.53 -3.96
CA LEU A 44 2.89 10.70 -3.25
C LEU A 44 4.42 10.79 -3.34
N GLU A 45 5.13 9.69 -3.14
CA GLU A 45 6.60 9.66 -3.26
C GLU A 45 7.05 10.04 -4.68
N ARG A 46 6.42 9.51 -5.73
CA ARG A 46 6.71 9.91 -7.12
C ARG A 46 6.47 11.40 -7.34
N TRP A 47 5.42 11.95 -6.74
CA TRP A 47 5.17 13.39 -6.77
C TRP A 47 6.29 14.17 -6.08
N ILE A 48 6.72 13.76 -4.87
CA ILE A 48 7.84 14.37 -4.13
C ILE A 48 9.10 14.38 -5.01
N LEU A 49 9.47 13.23 -5.57
CA LEU A 49 10.67 13.06 -6.41
C LEU A 49 10.62 13.89 -7.69
N SER A 50 9.44 14.23 -8.20
CA SER A 50 9.30 15.09 -9.38
C SER A 50 9.37 16.59 -9.07
N HIS A 51 9.27 16.99 -7.80
CA HIS A 51 9.21 18.40 -7.37
C HIS A 51 10.40 18.85 -6.56
N TYR A 52 11.12 17.94 -5.90
CA TYR A 52 12.27 18.27 -5.04
C TYR A 52 13.49 17.48 -5.49
N GLN A 53 14.61 18.18 -5.70
CA GLN A 53 15.87 17.58 -6.16
C GLN A 53 16.68 16.98 -5.00
N ASP A 54 16.56 17.57 -3.82
CA ASP A 54 17.23 17.10 -2.60
C ASP A 54 16.38 17.37 -1.34
N ALA A 55 16.81 16.77 -0.23
CA ALA A 55 16.12 16.90 1.04
C ALA A 55 16.10 18.34 1.59
N ASN A 56 17.07 19.18 1.26
CA ASN A 56 17.12 20.56 1.76
C ASN A 56 16.04 21.41 1.08
N GLU A 57 15.82 21.19 -0.22
CA GLU A 57 14.75 21.86 -0.96
C GLU A 57 13.37 21.55 -0.37
N LEU A 58 13.13 20.30 0.04
CA LEU A 58 11.90 19.93 0.76
C LEU A 58 11.84 20.52 2.18
N LEU A 59 12.98 20.57 2.90
CA LEU A 59 13.04 21.17 4.24
C LEU A 59 12.74 22.67 4.21
N ASP A 60 13.10 23.37 3.13
CA ASP A 60 12.82 24.79 2.95
C ASP A 60 11.34 25.07 2.68
N ASP A 61 10.59 24.08 2.15
CA ASP A 61 9.12 24.14 1.99
C ASP A 61 8.41 23.60 3.24
N SER A 62 8.47 24.37 4.31
CA SER A 62 7.92 23.97 5.61
C SER A 62 6.41 23.66 5.57
N SER A 63 5.67 24.30 4.66
CA SER A 63 4.21 24.07 4.51
C SER A 63 3.92 22.73 3.90
N MET A 64 4.61 22.38 2.81
CA MET A 64 4.44 21.08 2.17
C MET A 64 4.98 19.95 3.06
N LEU A 65 6.14 20.16 3.68
CA LEU A 65 6.73 19.21 4.63
C LEU A 65 5.77 18.87 5.78
N ASP A 66 5.02 19.84 6.28
CA ASP A 66 4.01 19.61 7.33
C ASP A 66 2.85 18.73 6.81
N TYR A 67 2.31 18.98 5.61
CA TYR A 67 1.29 18.12 4.99
C TYR A 67 1.81 16.70 4.75
N LEU A 68 3.01 16.55 4.20
CA LEU A 68 3.64 15.24 3.96
C LEU A 68 3.86 14.49 5.28
N THR A 69 4.36 15.18 6.30
CA THR A 69 4.56 14.60 7.65
C THR A 69 3.26 14.02 8.19
N ILE A 70 2.16 14.78 8.10
CA ILE A 70 0.85 14.33 8.60
C ILE A 70 0.34 13.16 7.76
N TYR A 71 0.37 13.26 6.42
CA TYR A 71 -0.18 12.23 5.54
C TYR A 71 0.55 10.88 5.70
N ILE A 72 1.89 10.90 5.69
CA ILE A 72 2.71 9.71 5.91
C ILE A 72 2.41 9.14 7.30
N GLY A 73 2.40 9.99 8.33
CA GLY A 73 2.12 9.55 9.69
C GLY A 73 0.72 8.96 9.88
N GLU A 74 -0.33 9.57 9.33
CA GLU A 74 -1.69 9.03 9.38
C GLU A 74 -1.81 7.71 8.61
N THR A 75 -1.13 7.57 7.47
CA THR A 75 -1.07 6.30 6.75
C THR A 75 -0.41 5.22 7.61
N PHE A 76 0.77 5.49 8.17
CA PHE A 76 1.46 4.54 9.07
C PHE A 76 0.60 4.20 10.29
N ARG A 77 -0.05 5.20 10.91
CA ARG A 77 -0.93 5.01 12.04
C ARG A 77 -2.14 4.12 11.71
N GLY A 78 -2.70 4.25 10.52
CA GLY A 78 -3.80 3.40 10.03
C GLY A 78 -3.43 1.92 9.90
N TYR A 79 -2.16 1.61 9.61
CA TYR A 79 -1.68 0.23 9.48
C TYR A 79 -1.09 -0.34 10.77
N LEU A 80 -0.33 0.47 11.50
CA LEU A 80 0.49 0.01 12.62
C LEU A 80 -0.10 0.36 13.97
N GLY A 81 -1.10 1.25 14.01
CA GLY A 81 -1.61 1.88 15.23
C GLY A 81 -0.67 2.99 15.72
N GLY A 82 -0.79 3.32 17.00
CA GLY A 82 0.07 4.32 17.63
C GLY A 82 -0.58 5.68 17.84
N GLU A 83 0.16 6.57 18.47
CA GLU A 83 -0.30 7.90 18.84
C GLU A 83 0.74 8.96 18.46
N TRP A 84 0.25 10.14 18.07
CA TRP A 84 1.12 11.29 17.83
C TRP A 84 1.72 11.80 19.13
N SER A 85 2.99 12.12 19.08
CA SER A 85 3.77 12.68 20.19
C SER A 85 4.80 13.68 19.65
N ILE A 86 5.62 14.20 20.55
CA ILE A 86 6.75 15.06 20.20
C ILE A 86 8.04 14.39 20.65
N ASP A 87 9.04 14.39 19.76
CA ASP A 87 10.39 14.02 20.18
C ASP A 87 11.00 15.14 21.02
N LEU A 88 11.29 14.81 22.28
CA LEU A 88 11.94 15.70 23.23
C LEU A 88 13.40 15.30 23.51
N ARG A 89 13.93 14.30 22.81
CA ARG A 89 15.29 13.78 23.06
C ARG A 89 16.38 14.68 22.50
N ASP A 90 16.08 15.40 21.44
CA ASP A 90 17.01 16.34 20.83
C ASP A 90 16.74 17.74 21.40
N ASN A 91 17.58 18.16 22.38
CA ASN A 91 17.45 19.48 23.00
C ASN A 91 18.02 20.62 22.13
N GLU A 92 18.73 20.31 21.03
CA GLU A 92 19.39 21.30 20.18
C GLU A 92 18.52 21.73 19.00
N ASN A 93 17.56 20.85 18.59
CA ASN A 93 16.62 21.13 17.49
C ASN A 93 15.21 21.40 18.03
N ALA A 94 14.43 22.11 17.25
CA ALA A 94 13.03 22.33 17.56
C ALA A 94 12.31 20.97 17.67
N PRO A 95 11.48 20.73 18.71
CA PRO A 95 10.73 19.49 18.84
C PRO A 95 9.79 19.31 17.64
N TYR A 96 9.81 18.13 17.01
CA TYR A 96 8.98 17.81 15.87
C TYR A 96 8.03 16.63 16.15
N PRO A 97 6.90 16.56 15.43
CA PRO A 97 5.94 15.48 15.63
C PRO A 97 6.51 14.12 15.23
N VAL A 98 6.20 13.12 16.04
CA VAL A 98 6.56 11.72 15.83
C VAL A 98 5.38 10.82 16.12
N LEU A 99 5.39 9.62 15.52
CA LEU A 99 4.42 8.58 15.81
C LEU A 99 5.04 7.56 16.78
N LEU A 100 4.42 7.38 17.93
CA LEU A 100 4.80 6.36 18.92
C LEU A 100 3.99 5.10 18.67
N LEU A 101 4.68 4.01 18.32
CA LEU A 101 4.10 2.68 18.18
C LEU A 101 4.41 1.86 19.44
N MET A 102 3.37 1.30 20.06
CA MET A 102 3.54 0.38 21.17
C MET A 102 3.87 -1.02 20.63
N ASP A 103 5.06 -1.51 20.91
CA ASP A 103 5.42 -2.90 20.67
C ASP A 103 4.94 -3.75 21.85
N THR A 104 3.76 -4.36 21.71
CA THR A 104 3.17 -5.21 22.74
C THR A 104 3.98 -6.49 22.99
N ALA A 105 4.79 -6.95 22.02
CA ALA A 105 5.60 -8.16 22.15
C ALA A 105 6.86 -7.93 23.02
N ASN A 106 7.52 -6.78 22.84
CA ASN A 106 8.79 -6.46 23.50
C ASN A 106 8.66 -5.45 24.64
N LYS A 107 7.43 -4.99 24.95
CA LYS A 107 7.15 -3.92 25.93
C LYS A 107 7.98 -2.65 25.69
N GLY A 108 8.30 -2.39 24.43
CA GLY A 108 9.06 -1.22 23.99
C GLY A 108 8.19 -0.25 23.20
N GLU A 109 8.64 1.00 23.11
CA GLU A 109 8.09 1.98 22.19
C GLU A 109 9.02 2.09 20.97
N THR A 110 8.45 1.99 19.79
CA THR A 110 9.15 2.33 18.54
C THR A 110 8.67 3.70 18.10
N GLN A 111 9.62 4.59 17.86
CA GLN A 111 9.35 5.95 17.44
C GLN A 111 9.62 6.08 15.94
N PHE A 112 8.64 6.62 15.20
CA PHE A 112 8.77 7.00 13.80
C PHE A 112 8.74 8.50 13.66
N SER A 113 9.61 9.03 12.82
CA SER A 113 9.56 10.41 12.35
C SER A 113 9.02 10.44 10.92
N PRO A 114 7.73 10.72 10.70
CA PRO A 114 7.21 10.85 9.34
C PRO A 114 7.87 11.97 8.54
N MET A 115 8.33 13.02 9.22
CA MET A 115 9.11 14.09 8.60
C MET A 115 10.46 13.57 8.05
N ALA A 116 11.18 12.77 8.84
CA ALA A 116 12.42 12.15 8.36
C ALA A 116 12.15 11.20 7.19
N LEU A 117 11.07 10.41 7.23
CA LEU A 117 10.69 9.55 6.11
C LEU A 117 10.41 10.36 4.84
N ALA A 118 9.75 11.53 4.94
CA ALA A 118 9.50 12.40 3.80
C ALA A 118 10.80 12.94 3.18
N THR A 119 11.78 13.32 4.00
CA THR A 119 13.07 13.81 3.51
C THR A 119 13.98 12.68 3.02
N ASP A 120 13.98 11.53 3.70
CA ASP A 120 14.78 10.37 3.34
C ASP A 120 14.35 9.76 2.00
N CYS A 121 13.06 9.82 1.64
CA CYS A 121 12.60 9.28 0.36
C CYS A 121 13.19 10.02 -0.82
N VAL A 122 13.47 11.33 -0.71
CA VAL A 122 14.15 12.12 -1.74
C VAL A 122 15.57 11.60 -1.97
N GLY A 123 16.31 11.31 -0.88
CA GLY A 123 17.66 10.73 -0.99
C GLY A 123 17.68 9.28 -1.47
N ALA A 124 16.62 8.51 -1.20
CA ALA A 124 16.51 7.11 -1.62
C ALA A 124 16.22 6.97 -3.13
N ASP A 125 15.49 7.92 -3.72
CA ASP A 125 15.14 8.01 -5.16
C ASP A 125 14.60 6.68 -5.74
N LYS A 126 13.63 6.04 -5.02
CA LYS A 126 13.11 4.72 -5.39
C LYS A 126 11.68 4.74 -5.93
N GLY A 127 10.85 5.70 -5.50
CA GLY A 127 9.43 5.79 -5.81
C GLY A 127 8.55 4.77 -5.05
N ASN A 128 9.12 4.00 -4.12
CA ASN A 128 8.45 3.06 -3.23
C ASN A 128 9.13 2.90 -1.87
N TYR A 129 9.96 3.86 -1.48
CA TYR A 129 10.68 3.85 -0.21
C TYR A 129 9.71 3.87 0.98
N LEU A 130 8.74 4.79 0.95
CA LEU A 130 7.76 4.97 2.03
C LEU A 130 6.92 3.71 2.24
N SER A 131 6.36 3.17 1.17
CA SER A 131 5.56 1.94 1.24
C SER A 131 6.41 0.72 1.62
N GLY A 132 7.66 0.66 1.17
CA GLY A 132 8.62 -0.39 1.52
C GLY A 132 8.94 -0.42 3.02
N ILE A 133 9.15 0.75 3.64
CA ILE A 133 9.35 0.86 5.10
C ILE A 133 8.08 0.39 5.84
N LEU A 134 6.91 0.87 5.42
CA LEU A 134 5.64 0.46 6.02
C LEU A 134 5.43 -1.05 5.90
N PHE A 135 5.61 -1.62 4.69
CA PHE A 135 5.48 -3.05 4.44
C PHE A 135 6.47 -3.88 5.28
N GLY A 136 7.72 -3.43 5.44
CA GLY A 136 8.70 -4.08 6.30
C GLY A 136 8.24 -4.22 7.75
N HIS A 137 7.59 -3.18 8.30
CA HIS A 137 7.02 -3.24 9.65
C HIS A 137 5.77 -4.11 9.77
N ILE A 138 4.90 -4.12 8.75
CA ILE A 138 3.73 -4.99 8.69
C ILE A 138 4.18 -6.45 8.61
N SER A 139 5.02 -6.78 7.64
CA SER A 139 5.48 -8.14 7.35
C SER A 139 6.24 -8.78 8.51
N SER A 140 6.99 -7.99 9.27
CA SER A 140 7.70 -8.48 10.46
C SER A 140 6.77 -9.10 11.52
N LYS A 141 5.49 -8.71 11.55
CA LYS A 141 4.47 -9.18 12.48
C LYS A 141 3.63 -10.34 11.94
N ILE A 142 3.75 -10.67 10.66
CA ILE A 142 3.00 -11.74 9.99
C ILE A 142 3.84 -13.02 10.02
N LYS A 143 3.43 -14.00 10.86
CA LYS A 143 4.19 -15.25 11.10
C LYS A 143 3.39 -16.52 10.83
N THR A 144 2.09 -16.39 10.56
CA THR A 144 1.18 -17.51 10.30
C THR A 144 0.39 -17.29 9.02
N VAL A 145 -0.08 -18.38 8.42
CA VAL A 145 -0.93 -18.35 7.22
C VAL A 145 -2.20 -17.55 7.48
N ASP A 146 -2.82 -17.68 8.65
CA ASP A 146 -4.03 -16.94 8.98
C ASP A 146 -3.77 -15.42 8.98
N LYS A 147 -2.65 -14.96 9.56
CA LYS A 147 -2.26 -13.55 9.53
C LYS A 147 -1.91 -13.05 8.13
N LEU A 148 -1.30 -13.90 7.32
CA LEU A 148 -1.03 -13.57 5.92
C LEU A 148 -2.34 -13.42 5.14
N VAL A 149 -3.29 -14.32 5.33
CA VAL A 149 -4.62 -14.25 4.71
C VAL A 149 -5.36 -12.97 5.14
N GLU A 150 -5.38 -12.64 6.45
CA GLU A 150 -5.97 -11.39 6.95
C GLU A 150 -5.35 -10.16 6.27
N PHE A 151 -4.02 -10.14 6.11
CA PHE A 151 -3.32 -9.07 5.42
C PHE A 151 -3.72 -9.01 3.93
N MET A 152 -3.71 -10.14 3.23
CA MET A 152 -4.07 -10.21 1.81
C MET A 152 -5.54 -9.81 1.57
N GLU A 153 -6.47 -10.22 2.44
CA GLU A 153 -7.87 -9.77 2.40
C GLU A 153 -7.99 -8.25 2.59
N LYS A 154 -7.28 -7.69 3.57
CA LYS A 154 -7.26 -6.25 3.85
C LYS A 154 -6.72 -5.44 2.68
N GLU A 155 -5.68 -5.94 2.01
CA GLU A 155 -5.03 -5.29 0.87
C GLU A 155 -5.69 -5.64 -0.47
N CYS A 156 -6.74 -6.49 -0.47
CA CYS A 156 -7.47 -6.91 -1.65
C CYS A 156 -6.60 -7.63 -2.70
N TYR A 157 -5.82 -8.63 -2.26
CA TYR A 157 -5.16 -9.54 -3.19
C TYR A 157 -6.18 -10.42 -3.92
N ASN A 158 -5.82 -10.88 -5.11
CA ASN A 158 -6.69 -11.68 -5.96
C ASN A 158 -6.61 -13.17 -5.59
N PHE A 159 -7.61 -13.65 -4.84
CA PHE A 159 -7.71 -15.07 -4.47
C PHE A 159 -8.24 -15.98 -5.60
N ASP A 160 -8.62 -15.43 -6.74
CA ASP A 160 -8.94 -16.25 -7.92
C ASP A 160 -7.69 -16.79 -8.60
N SER A 161 -6.50 -16.21 -8.27
CA SER A 161 -5.18 -16.61 -8.76
C SER A 161 -4.24 -17.13 -7.67
N PHE A 162 -4.67 -17.20 -6.40
CA PHE A 162 -3.85 -17.67 -5.30
C PHE A 162 -4.61 -18.52 -4.28
N SER A 163 -4.26 -19.80 -4.21
CA SER A 163 -4.80 -20.75 -3.22
C SER A 163 -4.03 -20.66 -1.90
N ILE A 164 -4.69 -20.21 -0.83
CA ILE A 164 -4.09 -20.12 0.51
C ILE A 164 -5.18 -20.19 1.60
N GLY A 165 -4.92 -20.90 2.67
CA GLY A 165 -5.86 -21.02 3.79
C GLY A 165 -7.21 -21.58 3.34
N LYS A 166 -8.27 -20.78 3.43
CA LYS A 166 -9.64 -21.13 2.99
C LYS A 166 -9.90 -20.89 1.50
N TYR A 167 -9.04 -20.16 0.81
CA TYR A 167 -9.19 -19.80 -0.59
C TYR A 167 -8.65 -20.88 -1.51
N ARG A 168 -9.36 -21.14 -2.62
CA ARG A 168 -8.97 -22.09 -3.66
C ARG A 168 -9.18 -21.47 -5.03
N ALA A 169 -8.09 -21.19 -5.72
CA ALA A 169 -8.06 -20.81 -7.12
C ALA A 169 -8.21 -22.05 -8.00
N LEU A 170 -8.76 -21.89 -9.20
CA LEU A 170 -8.78 -22.96 -10.21
C LEU A 170 -7.42 -23.13 -10.89
N GLU A 171 -6.71 -22.02 -11.01
CA GLU A 171 -5.38 -21.91 -11.61
C GLU A 171 -4.63 -20.78 -10.93
N GLY A 172 -3.35 -20.96 -10.64
CA GLY A 172 -2.53 -19.93 -10.03
C GLY A 172 -1.56 -20.45 -8.99
N LEU A 173 -1.01 -19.53 -8.22
CA LEU A 173 -0.10 -19.84 -7.13
C LEU A 173 -0.82 -20.53 -5.97
N PHE A 174 -0.08 -21.32 -5.21
CA PHE A 174 -0.62 -21.91 -3.97
C PHE A 174 0.42 -21.94 -2.84
N LEU A 175 -0.09 -21.85 -1.61
CA LEU A 175 0.62 -22.19 -0.38
C LEU A 175 -0.23 -23.20 0.40
N ASP A 176 0.22 -24.45 0.45
CA ASP A 176 -0.50 -25.53 1.13
C ASP A 176 0.37 -26.24 2.16
N ARG A 177 -0.27 -26.99 3.08
CA ARG A 177 0.41 -27.90 3.98
C ARG A 177 0.81 -29.18 3.24
N ASP A 178 2.02 -29.67 3.55
CA ASP A 178 2.51 -30.98 3.09
C ASP A 178 3.13 -31.73 4.28
N GLY A 179 2.37 -32.67 4.82
CA GLY A 179 2.77 -33.38 6.05
C GLY A 179 2.96 -32.39 7.23
N SER A 180 4.18 -32.31 7.76
CA SER A 180 4.53 -31.39 8.85
C SER A 180 5.01 -30.03 8.36
N GLY A 181 5.22 -29.87 7.04
CA GLY A 181 5.74 -28.67 6.41
C GLY A 181 4.73 -27.95 5.52
N PHE A 182 5.27 -27.14 4.62
CA PHE A 182 4.50 -26.36 3.65
C PHE A 182 5.16 -26.45 2.27
N ILE A 183 4.33 -26.32 1.22
CA ILE A 183 4.76 -26.24 -0.17
C ILE A 183 4.19 -24.98 -0.82
N TYR A 184 5.01 -24.33 -1.64
CA TYR A 184 4.61 -23.23 -2.51
C TYR A 184 4.84 -23.63 -3.95
N GLY A 185 3.92 -23.33 -4.83
CA GLY A 185 4.00 -23.69 -6.22
C GLY A 185 2.94 -23.04 -7.07
N TYR A 186 2.78 -23.56 -8.29
CA TYR A 186 1.76 -23.15 -9.25
C TYR A 186 0.90 -24.36 -9.63
N GLU A 187 -0.41 -24.16 -9.71
CA GLU A 187 -1.38 -25.20 -10.13
C GLU A 187 -2.12 -24.74 -11.38
N GLU A 188 -2.17 -25.59 -12.39
CA GLU A 188 -2.95 -25.39 -13.61
C GLU A 188 -3.59 -26.72 -14.03
N ARG A 189 -4.92 -26.70 -14.26
CA ARG A 189 -5.69 -27.88 -14.74
C ARG A 189 -5.47 -29.15 -13.92
N GLY A 190 -5.26 -28.97 -12.60
CA GLY A 190 -5.02 -30.08 -11.69
C GLY A 190 -3.57 -30.62 -11.68
N HIS A 191 -2.67 -30.01 -12.44
CA HIS A 191 -1.24 -30.28 -12.36
C HIS A 191 -0.58 -29.27 -11.41
N ARG A 192 0.25 -29.77 -10.48
CA ARG A 192 0.96 -28.97 -9.49
C ARG A 192 2.45 -28.97 -9.73
N ASP A 193 3.01 -27.82 -9.99
CA ASP A 193 4.44 -27.58 -10.04
C ASP A 193 4.92 -26.98 -8.72
N ILE A 194 5.64 -27.81 -7.94
CA ILE A 194 6.16 -27.36 -6.65
C ILE A 194 7.44 -26.56 -6.88
N ILE A 195 7.42 -25.29 -6.46
CA ILE A 195 8.54 -24.37 -6.58
C ILE A 195 9.45 -24.47 -5.34
N LYS A 196 8.85 -24.63 -4.15
CA LYS A 196 9.61 -24.63 -2.89
C LYS A 196 8.92 -25.40 -1.77
N HIS A 197 9.75 -26.06 -0.93
CA HIS A 197 9.33 -26.72 0.31
C HIS A 197 9.83 -25.92 1.51
N PHE A 198 9.08 -25.96 2.61
CA PHE A 198 9.41 -25.31 3.88
C PHE A 198 9.13 -26.24 5.05
N ASP A 199 10.04 -26.27 6.02
CA ASP A 199 9.94 -27.11 7.20
C ASP A 199 8.93 -26.54 8.23
N ASN A 200 8.61 -25.25 8.16
CA ASN A 200 7.72 -24.59 9.10
C ASN A 200 6.92 -23.44 8.45
N GLU A 201 5.85 -23.05 9.15
CA GLU A 201 4.90 -22.04 8.69
C GLU A 201 5.53 -20.64 8.53
N GLU A 202 6.37 -20.21 9.48
CA GLU A 202 6.99 -18.89 9.45
C GLU A 202 7.90 -18.71 8.22
N ALA A 203 8.67 -19.76 7.86
CA ALA A 203 9.52 -19.72 6.67
C ALA A 203 8.68 -19.64 5.37
N ALA A 204 7.57 -20.39 5.32
CA ALA A 204 6.66 -20.36 4.18
C ALA A 204 5.97 -18.98 4.03
N VAL A 205 5.47 -18.43 5.13
CA VAL A 205 4.85 -17.10 5.17
C VAL A 205 5.85 -16.02 4.79
N SER A 206 7.06 -16.05 5.33
CA SER A 206 8.11 -15.08 5.00
C SER A 206 8.46 -15.11 3.51
N TYR A 207 8.46 -16.29 2.90
CA TYR A 207 8.70 -16.42 1.46
C TYR A 207 7.57 -15.79 0.63
N VAL A 208 6.30 -16.03 0.98
CA VAL A 208 5.17 -15.40 0.27
C VAL A 208 5.20 -13.87 0.43
N LEU A 209 5.53 -13.35 1.62
CA LEU A 209 5.70 -11.91 1.83
C LEU A 209 6.83 -11.32 0.97
N GLU A 210 7.90 -12.09 0.77
CA GLU A 210 8.96 -11.71 -0.17
C GLU A 210 8.45 -11.68 -1.63
N GLN A 211 7.65 -12.67 -2.06
CA GLN A 211 7.05 -12.65 -3.40
C GLN A 211 6.09 -11.46 -3.57
N ILE A 212 5.29 -11.16 -2.54
CA ILE A 212 4.43 -9.96 -2.49
C ILE A 212 5.26 -8.69 -2.69
N SER A 213 6.38 -8.55 -1.98
CA SER A 213 7.25 -7.37 -2.10
C SER A 213 7.88 -7.19 -3.49
N LYS A 214 7.97 -8.28 -4.26
CA LYS A 214 8.48 -8.29 -5.64
C LYS A 214 7.38 -8.07 -6.69
N GLY A 215 6.11 -8.02 -6.27
CA GLY A 215 4.97 -7.95 -7.19
C GLY A 215 4.66 -9.27 -7.92
N GLU A 216 5.12 -10.40 -7.37
CA GLU A 216 4.91 -11.74 -7.97
C GLU A 216 3.57 -12.37 -7.56
N VAL A 217 2.85 -11.76 -6.62
CA VAL A 217 1.51 -12.18 -6.19
C VAL A 217 0.48 -11.21 -6.77
N ASP A 218 -0.47 -11.75 -7.52
CA ASP A 218 -1.46 -10.97 -8.25
C ASP A 218 -2.44 -10.26 -7.31
N ASP A 219 -2.63 -8.97 -7.52
CA ASP A 219 -3.62 -8.11 -6.88
C ASP A 219 -4.56 -7.43 -7.90
N SER A 220 -4.52 -7.89 -9.17
CA SER A 220 -5.35 -7.35 -10.24
C SER A 220 -6.80 -7.84 -10.12
N HIS A 221 -7.75 -6.94 -10.39
CA HIS A 221 -9.17 -7.23 -10.40
C HIS A 221 -9.82 -6.75 -11.69
N LEU A 222 -10.66 -7.58 -12.31
CA LEU A 222 -11.42 -7.21 -13.47
C LEU A 222 -12.47 -6.14 -13.10
N ALA A 223 -12.24 -4.92 -13.51
CA ALA A 223 -13.10 -3.76 -13.25
C ALA A 223 -14.20 -3.59 -14.29
N ALA A 224 -13.90 -3.90 -15.56
CA ALA A 224 -14.86 -3.86 -16.65
C ALA A 224 -14.55 -4.94 -17.69
N PHE A 225 -15.61 -5.53 -18.24
CA PHE A 225 -15.57 -6.47 -19.36
C PHE A 225 -16.76 -6.19 -20.28
N THR A 226 -16.48 -5.89 -21.53
CA THR A 226 -17.52 -5.66 -22.55
C THR A 226 -16.98 -5.97 -23.95
N MET A 227 -17.90 -6.12 -24.92
CA MET A 227 -17.59 -6.18 -26.36
C MET A 227 -17.98 -4.88 -27.07
N ASP A 228 -18.40 -3.86 -26.31
CA ASP A 228 -18.76 -2.54 -26.81
C ASP A 228 -17.64 -1.54 -26.48
N GLU A 229 -17.10 -0.90 -27.54
CA GLU A 229 -15.99 0.06 -27.36
C GLU A 229 -16.44 1.35 -26.67
N GLU A 230 -17.69 1.78 -26.83
CA GLU A 230 -18.19 2.98 -26.16
C GLU A 230 -18.31 2.75 -24.66
N GLU A 231 -18.80 1.57 -24.24
CA GLU A 231 -18.90 1.22 -22.83
C GLU A 231 -17.51 1.19 -22.12
N ILE A 232 -16.50 0.62 -22.79
CA ILE A 232 -15.16 0.55 -22.17
C ILE A 232 -14.51 1.94 -22.08
N LEU A 233 -14.73 2.81 -23.08
CA LEU A 233 -14.24 4.18 -23.03
C LEU A 233 -14.91 5.01 -21.92
N GLU A 234 -16.21 4.76 -21.66
CA GLU A 234 -16.90 5.38 -20.53
C GLU A 234 -16.34 4.90 -19.18
N ALA A 235 -16.05 3.60 -19.05
CA ALA A 235 -15.40 3.04 -17.86
C ALA A 235 -14.01 3.64 -17.62
N GLU A 236 -13.18 3.75 -18.67
CA GLU A 236 -11.88 4.43 -18.58
C GLU A 236 -12.01 5.88 -18.13
N LYS A 237 -12.98 6.61 -18.67
CA LYS A 237 -13.22 8.01 -18.31
C LYS A 237 -13.54 8.14 -16.83
N LYS A 238 -14.43 7.30 -16.30
CA LYS A 238 -14.78 7.27 -14.86
C LYS A 238 -13.56 7.02 -13.98
N LEU A 239 -12.72 6.03 -14.33
CA LEU A 239 -11.52 5.73 -13.57
C LEU A 239 -10.51 6.88 -13.58
N LYS A 240 -10.33 7.56 -14.73
CA LYS A 240 -9.48 8.75 -14.85
C LYS A 240 -9.99 9.92 -14.00
N GLU A 241 -11.30 10.15 -13.97
CA GLU A 241 -11.94 11.18 -13.14
C GLU A 241 -11.76 10.90 -11.63
N MET A 242 -11.66 9.63 -11.25
CA MET A 242 -11.41 9.19 -9.86
C MET A 242 -9.91 9.06 -9.54
N PHE A 243 -9.02 9.32 -10.48
CA PHE A 243 -7.56 9.13 -10.39
C PHE A 243 -7.15 7.69 -10.04
N ILE A 244 -7.98 6.70 -10.39
CA ILE A 244 -7.71 5.28 -10.15
C ILE A 244 -6.81 4.74 -11.26
N PRO A 245 -5.60 4.23 -10.94
CA PRO A 245 -4.73 3.56 -11.90
C PRO A 245 -5.38 2.29 -12.45
N PHE A 246 -5.29 2.09 -13.76
CA PHE A 246 -5.82 0.88 -14.41
C PHE A 246 -4.96 0.43 -15.58
N ILE A 247 -5.13 -0.83 -15.97
CA ILE A 247 -4.57 -1.38 -17.20
C ILE A 247 -5.73 -1.82 -18.10
N ARG A 248 -5.70 -1.39 -19.37
CA ARG A 248 -6.57 -1.90 -20.41
C ARG A 248 -5.91 -3.09 -21.10
N ASN A 249 -6.67 -4.17 -21.31
CA ASN A 249 -6.23 -5.37 -21.99
C ASN A 249 -7.33 -5.83 -22.97
N ASP A 250 -7.13 -5.55 -24.25
CA ASP A 250 -8.06 -5.91 -25.31
C ASP A 250 -7.69 -7.26 -25.93
N VAL A 251 -8.69 -8.11 -26.18
CA VAL A 251 -8.52 -9.44 -26.78
C VAL A 251 -9.24 -9.48 -28.13
N PRO A 252 -8.55 -9.22 -29.25
CA PRO A 252 -9.13 -9.31 -30.57
C PRO A 252 -9.61 -10.72 -30.88
N GLY A 253 -10.76 -10.84 -31.57
CA GLY A 253 -11.30 -12.13 -31.98
C GLY A 253 -11.75 -13.03 -30.82
N TYR A 254 -12.12 -12.44 -29.70
CA TYR A 254 -12.52 -13.18 -28.50
C TYR A 254 -13.80 -14.01 -28.70
N SER A 255 -14.79 -13.45 -29.38
CA SER A 255 -16.06 -14.14 -29.66
C SER A 255 -16.00 -14.93 -30.97
N LEU A 256 -16.93 -15.87 -31.15
CA LEU A 256 -17.05 -16.68 -32.37
C LEU A 256 -17.33 -15.86 -33.63
N ASP A 257 -17.96 -14.70 -33.49
CA ASP A 257 -18.21 -13.73 -34.56
C ASP A 257 -17.06 -12.74 -34.75
N GLY A 258 -15.91 -12.94 -34.08
CA GLY A 258 -14.67 -12.18 -34.28
C GLY A 258 -14.63 -10.85 -33.53
N LYS A 259 -15.56 -10.57 -32.62
CA LYS A 259 -15.53 -9.33 -31.85
C LYS A 259 -14.38 -9.30 -30.86
N THR A 260 -13.91 -8.10 -30.58
CA THR A 260 -12.91 -7.84 -29.52
C THR A 260 -13.59 -7.81 -28.16
N ALA A 261 -13.02 -8.48 -27.17
CA ALA A 261 -13.35 -8.24 -25.77
C ALA A 261 -12.44 -7.17 -25.18
N TYR A 262 -13.04 -6.17 -24.59
CA TYR A 262 -12.37 -5.07 -23.91
C TYR A 262 -12.38 -5.32 -22.41
N ARG A 263 -11.22 -5.22 -21.77
CA ARG A 263 -11.06 -5.49 -20.35
C ARG A 263 -10.27 -4.38 -19.68
N ILE A 264 -10.71 -3.99 -18.50
CA ILE A 264 -9.98 -3.07 -17.61
C ILE A 264 -9.72 -3.78 -16.30
N PHE A 265 -8.48 -3.67 -15.82
CA PHE A 265 -8.05 -4.18 -14.53
C PHE A 265 -7.61 -3.02 -13.64
N VAL A 266 -8.01 -3.08 -12.37
CA VAL A 266 -7.54 -2.24 -11.28
C VAL A 266 -6.80 -3.08 -10.26
N PHE A 267 -6.04 -2.48 -9.34
CA PHE A 267 -5.11 -3.20 -8.46
C PHE A 267 -5.44 -2.99 -6.99
N GLY A 268 -5.31 -4.05 -6.20
CA GLY A 268 -5.45 -4.03 -4.76
C GLY A 268 -6.74 -3.34 -4.30
N LYS A 269 -6.61 -2.42 -3.36
CA LYS A 269 -7.75 -1.70 -2.74
C LYS A 269 -8.57 -0.84 -3.70
N ASN A 270 -8.06 -0.52 -4.88
CA ASN A 270 -8.79 0.28 -5.87
C ASN A 270 -10.10 -0.37 -6.31
N ILE A 271 -10.20 -1.70 -6.22
CA ILE A 271 -11.46 -2.42 -6.51
C ILE A 271 -12.63 -1.99 -5.59
N LYS A 272 -12.34 -1.48 -4.38
CA LYS A 272 -13.37 -1.05 -3.43
C LYS A 272 -14.16 0.15 -3.92
N TYR A 273 -13.54 1.01 -4.72
CA TYR A 273 -14.22 2.18 -5.31
C TYR A 273 -15.21 1.83 -6.43
N LEU A 274 -15.21 0.58 -6.89
CA LEU A 274 -16.03 0.09 -7.99
C LEU A 274 -17.13 -0.88 -7.53
N ARG A 275 -17.14 -1.23 -6.25
CA ARG A 275 -18.18 -2.09 -5.65
C ARG A 275 -19.18 -1.17 -4.94
N ASP A 276 -20.31 -0.93 -5.59
CA ASP A 276 -21.50 -0.36 -4.96
C ASP A 276 -22.15 -1.38 -4.01
#